data_dda910473587e427cc9e92c6106a44d2
#
_entry.id   dda910473587e427cc9e92c6106a44d2
#
_cell.length_a   1.000
_cell.length_b   1.000
_cell.length_c   1.000
_cell.angle_alpha   90.00
_cell.angle_beta   90.00
_cell.angle_gamma   90.00
#
_symmetry.space_group_name_H-M   'P 1'
#
loop_
_entity.id
_entity.type
_entity.pdbx_description
1 polymer ?
#
loop_
_entity_poly.entity_id
_entity_poly.type
_entity_poly.pdbx_seq_one_letter_code
_entity_poly.pdbx_strand_id
1 'polypeptide(L)'
;MLTRRNLTAGLGLSLMAEQAWARSTTPAPLLKTSLQTPPPSSVAPPATLPPTSEGPPAVFLDTALDATERMTVEVFINQQGPFSFVVDTGADRSAISVPLAASLGLARGADVMLHGVGGSALTSTAKVPLMVAGDSQLKDAELPVLPPERLGVDGLLGVDMLDRRNVIMDFRRQRLEVRRSTPLTAAFPGVREVSVVADARFGRLAIADARVSGVRCLAFVDSGSGASMGNMALANAIKLRVRRKPDPSMAVRLIGVAGEETLGELRIVRSIELGALRMSNIPLVMADLHIFDVWNLNSRPAVLLGVDVLRMFARVELDFGADRVKFRLGKGWSPPVLQA
;
A
#
# COMPACT_ATOMS: atom_id res chain seq x y z
N MET A 1 -37.78 -13.63 5.54
CA MET A 1 -36.97 -13.00 4.49
C MET A 1 -35.70 -12.47 5.16
N LEU A 2 -34.65 -13.27 5.19
CA LEU A 2 -33.36 -12.90 5.79
C LEU A 2 -32.47 -12.36 4.68
N THR A 3 -32.27 -11.06 4.65
CA THR A 3 -31.28 -10.41 3.78
C THR A 3 -29.88 -10.79 4.22
N ARG A 4 -29.23 -11.66 3.46
CA ARG A 4 -27.80 -11.93 3.60
C ARG A 4 -27.03 -10.65 3.24
N ARG A 5 -26.51 -9.96 4.24
CA ARG A 5 -25.48 -8.95 4.04
C ARG A 5 -24.18 -9.66 3.72
N ASN A 6 -23.84 -9.74 2.45
CA ASN A 6 -22.48 -10.12 2.02
C ASN A 6 -21.52 -9.02 2.46
N LEU A 7 -20.80 -9.27 3.53
CA LEU A 7 -19.67 -8.45 3.95
C LEU A 7 -18.46 -8.83 3.09
N THR A 8 -18.25 -8.10 2.01
CA THR A 8 -17.03 -8.15 1.22
C THR A 8 -15.92 -7.45 1.99
N ALA A 9 -15.10 -8.21 2.72
CA ALA A 9 -13.83 -7.70 3.24
C ALA A 9 -12.81 -7.81 2.10
N GLY A 10 -12.55 -6.72 1.40
CA GLY A 10 -11.42 -6.60 0.49
C GLY A 10 -10.18 -6.24 1.30
N LEU A 11 -9.26 -7.16 1.40
CA LEU A 11 -7.98 -6.93 2.07
C LEU A 11 -6.90 -6.70 1.03
N GLY A 12 -6.04 -5.76 1.35
CA GLY A 12 -4.92 -5.36 0.52
C GLY A 12 -3.93 -6.46 0.21
N LEU A 13 -3.11 -6.17 -0.69
CA LEU A 13 -2.22 -7.04 -1.42
C LEU A 13 -0.89 -7.20 -0.71
N SER A 14 -0.65 -8.36 -0.14
CA SER A 14 0.71 -8.75 0.25
C SER A 14 1.38 -9.47 -0.92
N LEU A 15 2.35 -8.84 -1.54
CA LEU A 15 3.17 -9.40 -2.60
C LEU A 15 4.50 -9.89 -2.04
N MET A 16 4.71 -11.20 -2.10
CA MET A 16 6.06 -11.73 -2.13
C MET A 16 6.40 -12.06 -3.59
N ALA A 17 7.21 -11.23 -4.22
CA ALA A 17 7.81 -11.53 -5.51
C ALA A 17 9.12 -12.30 -5.25
N GLU A 18 9.10 -13.62 -5.28
CA GLU A 18 10.32 -14.41 -5.39
C GLU A 18 10.76 -14.45 -6.86
N GLN A 19 11.76 -13.66 -7.17
CA GLN A 19 12.47 -13.79 -8.45
C GLN A 19 13.37 -15.03 -8.37
N ALA A 20 13.09 -16.01 -9.21
CA ALA A 20 13.99 -17.15 -9.44
C ALA A 20 15.20 -16.67 -10.27
N TRP A 21 16.25 -16.20 -9.61
CA TRP A 21 17.54 -15.95 -10.25
C TRP A 21 18.34 -17.24 -10.27
N ALA A 22 18.70 -17.70 -11.45
CA ALA A 22 19.69 -18.77 -11.65
C ALA A 22 21.04 -18.27 -11.09
N ARG A 23 21.55 -18.93 -10.08
CA ARG A 23 22.85 -18.63 -9.47
C ARG A 23 23.97 -19.08 -10.40
N SER A 24 24.73 -18.14 -10.91
CA SER A 24 26.09 -18.37 -11.37
C SER A 24 27.03 -18.19 -10.16
N THR A 25 27.66 -19.26 -9.72
CA THR A 25 28.61 -19.28 -8.61
C THR A 25 30.02 -18.98 -9.14
N THR A 26 30.56 -17.82 -8.79
CA THR A 26 32.00 -17.60 -8.80
C THR A 26 32.39 -16.87 -7.50
N PRO A 27 33.28 -17.40 -6.67
CA PRO A 27 33.67 -16.73 -5.43
C PRO A 27 34.74 -15.65 -5.69
N ALA A 28 34.49 -14.44 -5.21
CA ALA A 28 35.44 -13.35 -5.18
C ALA A 28 36.18 -13.32 -3.82
N PRO A 29 37.48 -12.84 -3.79
CA PRO A 29 38.33 -12.95 -2.62
C PRO A 29 38.06 -11.93 -1.54
N LEU A 30 38.26 -12.34 -0.29
CA LEU A 30 38.11 -11.56 0.93
C LEU A 30 39.15 -10.42 1.02
N LEU A 31 38.73 -9.19 0.97
CA LEU A 31 39.51 -8.02 1.37
C LEU A 31 39.20 -7.66 2.83
N LYS A 32 40.22 -7.77 3.68
CA LYS A 32 40.21 -7.29 5.06
C LYS A 32 40.34 -5.77 5.06
N THR A 33 39.31 -5.04 5.48
CA THR A 33 39.42 -3.59 5.72
C THR A 33 39.26 -3.32 7.20
N SER A 34 40.26 -2.67 7.78
CA SER A 34 40.33 -2.25 9.16
C SER A 34 39.36 -1.09 9.46
N LEU A 35 38.61 -1.25 10.54
CA LEU A 35 37.73 -0.21 11.10
C LEU A 35 38.59 0.92 11.72
N GLN A 36 38.51 2.13 11.13
CA GLN A 36 38.91 3.36 11.78
C GLN A 36 37.68 4.12 12.21
N THR A 37 37.56 4.38 13.52
CA THR A 37 36.53 5.23 14.12
C THR A 37 36.78 6.70 13.81
N PRO A 38 35.80 7.47 13.32
CA PRO A 38 35.94 8.91 13.17
C PRO A 38 35.73 9.64 14.51
N PRO A 39 36.37 10.84 14.68
CA PRO A 39 36.26 11.63 15.89
C PRO A 39 34.88 12.29 16.03
N PRO A 40 34.44 12.69 17.26
CA PRO A 40 33.13 13.25 17.49
C PRO A 40 33.01 14.66 16.89
N SER A 41 31.99 14.86 16.06
CA SER A 41 31.63 16.17 15.50
C SER A 41 30.86 16.99 16.54
N SER A 42 31.27 18.23 16.71
CA SER A 42 30.63 19.23 17.54
C SER A 42 29.24 19.58 17.00
N VAL A 43 28.23 19.45 17.85
CA VAL A 43 26.82 19.78 17.54
C VAL A 43 26.64 21.30 17.65
N ALA A 44 26.30 21.95 16.52
CA ALA A 44 25.81 23.32 16.53
C ALA A 44 24.36 23.39 17.03
N PRO A 45 23.93 24.47 17.74
CA PRO A 45 22.58 24.57 18.28
C PRO A 45 21.54 24.67 17.16
N PRO A 46 20.33 24.13 17.34
CA PRO A 46 19.30 24.11 16.29
C PRO A 46 18.76 25.53 16.03
N ALA A 47 18.72 25.90 14.76
CA ALA A 47 18.08 27.13 14.31
C ALA A 47 16.56 27.05 14.59
N THR A 48 16.04 28.03 15.33
CA THR A 48 14.61 28.23 15.57
C THR A 48 13.88 28.49 14.27
N LEU A 49 12.97 27.60 13.89
CA LEU A 49 12.05 27.81 12.77
C LEU A 49 10.95 28.80 13.18
N PRO A 50 10.50 29.70 12.27
CA PRO A 50 9.39 30.60 12.56
C PRO A 50 8.08 29.82 12.79
N PRO A 51 7.12 30.36 13.57
CA PRO A 51 5.88 29.68 13.87
C PRO A 51 5.05 29.49 12.62
N THR A 52 4.78 28.23 12.28
CA THR A 52 3.83 27.82 11.24
C THR A 52 2.42 28.01 11.79
N SER A 53 1.54 28.62 11.00
CA SER A 53 0.11 28.79 11.27
C SER A 53 -0.52 27.49 11.74
N GLU A 54 -1.14 27.54 12.90
CA GLU A 54 -1.78 26.42 13.58
C GLU A 54 -2.98 25.89 12.79
N GLY A 55 -2.74 24.82 12.02
CA GLY A 55 -3.77 23.88 11.66
C GLY A 55 -4.03 22.93 12.85
N PRO A 56 -5.13 22.15 12.85
CA PRO A 56 -5.37 21.18 13.91
C PRO A 56 -4.14 20.27 14.06
N PRO A 57 -3.79 19.85 15.30
CA PRO A 57 -2.55 19.12 15.56
C PRO A 57 -2.45 17.88 14.70
N ALA A 58 -1.38 17.77 13.94
CA ALA A 58 -1.05 16.58 13.17
C ALA A 58 -0.56 15.50 14.13
N VAL A 59 -1.18 14.34 14.10
CA VAL A 59 -0.68 13.18 14.83
C VAL A 59 0.35 12.50 13.96
N PHE A 60 1.60 12.58 14.37
CA PHE A 60 2.69 11.86 13.73
C PHE A 60 2.76 10.45 14.29
N LEU A 61 2.70 9.46 13.40
CA LEU A 61 2.95 8.08 13.75
C LEU A 61 4.41 7.78 13.42
N ASP A 62 5.13 7.21 14.39
CA ASP A 62 6.45 6.67 14.12
C ASP A 62 6.28 5.51 13.13
N THR A 63 7.06 5.53 12.05
CA THR A 63 6.95 4.55 10.98
C THR A 63 8.27 3.83 10.76
N ALA A 64 8.15 2.55 10.43
CA ALA A 64 9.21 1.74 9.88
C ALA A 64 8.80 1.23 8.50
N LEU A 65 9.72 0.58 7.79
CA LEU A 65 9.41 -0.15 6.58
C LEU A 65 9.46 -1.65 6.88
N ASP A 66 8.50 -2.38 6.35
CA ASP A 66 8.56 -3.83 6.37
C ASP A 66 9.54 -4.37 5.32
N ALA A 67 9.72 -5.71 5.27
CA ALA A 67 10.60 -6.36 4.31
C ALA A 67 10.24 -6.11 2.84
N THR A 68 9.03 -5.62 2.55
CA THR A 68 8.54 -5.24 1.22
C THR A 68 8.48 -3.73 1.00
N GLU A 69 9.14 -2.95 1.86
CA GLU A 69 9.19 -1.48 1.83
C GLU A 69 7.83 -0.79 2.02
N ARG A 70 6.84 -1.49 2.61
CA ARG A 70 5.56 -0.89 3.00
C ARG A 70 5.72 -0.14 4.32
N MET A 71 5.02 0.98 4.47
CA MET A 71 5.05 1.76 5.70
C MET A 71 4.25 1.09 6.79
N THR A 72 4.86 0.94 7.97
CA THR A 72 4.22 0.44 9.18
C THR A 72 3.99 1.55 10.18
N VAL A 73 3.00 1.36 11.03
CA VAL A 73 2.62 2.27 12.12
C VAL A 73 2.49 1.49 13.42
N GLU A 74 2.68 2.20 14.52
CA GLU A 74 2.44 1.67 15.84
C GLU A 74 0.95 1.62 16.16
N VAL A 75 0.50 0.45 16.60
CA VAL A 75 -0.88 0.18 17.00
C VAL A 75 -0.90 -0.34 18.43
N PHE A 76 -1.88 0.12 19.18
CA PHE A 76 -2.18 -0.40 20.51
C PHE A 76 -3.50 -1.14 20.49
N ILE A 77 -3.53 -2.32 21.10
CA ILE A 77 -4.74 -3.15 21.22
C ILE A 77 -4.99 -3.38 22.71
N ASN A 78 -6.17 -2.97 23.19
CA ASN A 78 -6.53 -3.06 24.61
C ASN A 78 -5.45 -2.46 25.53
N GLN A 79 -4.88 -1.33 25.14
CA GLN A 79 -3.80 -0.61 25.83
C GLN A 79 -2.45 -1.37 25.87
N GLN A 80 -2.31 -2.47 25.17
CA GLN A 80 -1.06 -3.20 24.98
C GLN A 80 -0.43 -2.83 23.63
N GLY A 81 0.90 -2.84 23.54
CA GLY A 81 1.68 -2.48 22.36
C GLY A 81 2.93 -1.69 22.73
N PRO A 82 3.57 -1.01 21.77
CA PRO A 82 3.15 -0.86 20.37
C PRO A 82 3.34 -2.16 19.56
N PHE A 83 2.42 -2.41 18.63
CA PHE A 83 2.50 -3.46 17.64
C PHE A 83 2.69 -2.84 16.25
N SER A 84 3.38 -3.54 15.34
CA SER A 84 3.69 -3.05 14.00
C SER A 84 2.62 -3.45 13.00
N PHE A 85 1.90 -2.47 12.43
CA PHE A 85 0.87 -2.68 11.43
C PHE A 85 1.21 -1.98 10.12
N VAL A 86 1.07 -2.67 9.00
CA VAL A 86 1.15 -2.04 7.66
C VAL A 86 -0.09 -1.20 7.43
N VAL A 87 0.07 0.00 6.87
CA VAL A 87 -1.05 0.81 6.38
C VAL A 87 -1.43 0.32 4.99
N ASP A 88 -2.65 -0.16 4.86
CA ASP A 88 -3.16 -0.81 3.66
C ASP A 88 -4.44 -0.13 3.16
N THR A 89 -4.29 0.74 2.17
CA THR A 89 -5.41 1.45 1.55
C THR A 89 -6.20 0.60 0.57
N GLY A 90 -5.71 -0.60 0.27
CA GLY A 90 -6.40 -1.63 -0.49
C GLY A 90 -7.28 -2.54 0.36
N ALA A 91 -7.22 -2.47 1.70
CA ALA A 91 -8.01 -3.28 2.62
C ALA A 91 -9.24 -2.53 3.14
N ASP A 92 -10.43 -3.14 3.05
CA ASP A 92 -11.66 -2.57 3.63
C ASP A 92 -11.64 -2.62 5.16
N ARG A 93 -10.93 -3.58 5.73
CA ARG A 93 -10.86 -3.84 7.17
C ARG A 93 -9.44 -4.09 7.61
N SER A 94 -9.14 -3.63 8.81
CA SER A 94 -7.94 -4.00 9.53
C SER A 94 -7.95 -5.50 9.85
N ALA A 95 -6.75 -6.10 9.94
CA ALA A 95 -6.58 -7.51 10.27
C ALA A 95 -5.41 -7.69 11.24
N ILE A 96 -5.41 -8.82 11.94
CA ILE A 96 -4.42 -9.13 12.98
C ILE A 96 -3.74 -10.47 12.67
N SER A 97 -2.47 -10.62 13.05
CA SER A 97 -1.78 -11.90 12.89
C SER A 97 -2.23 -12.93 13.92
N VAL A 98 -2.17 -14.23 13.52
CA VAL A 98 -2.46 -15.35 14.42
C VAL A 98 -1.65 -15.29 15.71
N PRO A 99 -0.31 -15.06 15.70
CA PRO A 99 0.48 -14.97 16.93
C PRO A 99 0.06 -13.83 17.83
N LEU A 100 -0.24 -12.65 17.26
CA LEU A 100 -0.65 -11.49 18.04
C LEU A 100 -2.04 -11.70 18.67
N ALA A 101 -3.01 -12.22 17.91
CA ALA A 101 -4.33 -12.55 18.45
C ALA A 101 -4.26 -13.54 19.62
N ALA A 102 -3.39 -14.56 19.50
CA ALA A 102 -3.17 -15.56 20.55
C ALA A 102 -2.47 -14.96 21.78
N SER A 103 -1.42 -14.16 21.59
CA SER A 103 -0.67 -13.54 22.71
C SER A 103 -1.52 -12.57 23.53
N LEU A 104 -2.49 -11.90 22.87
CA LEU A 104 -3.43 -10.99 23.54
C LEU A 104 -4.65 -11.74 24.13
N GLY A 105 -4.77 -13.04 23.95
CA GLY A 105 -5.90 -13.82 24.42
C GLY A 105 -7.25 -13.35 23.85
N LEU A 106 -7.27 -12.89 22.62
CA LEU A 106 -8.49 -12.35 22.01
C LEU A 106 -9.53 -13.45 21.76
N ALA A 107 -10.76 -13.19 22.13
CA ALA A 107 -11.85 -14.12 21.89
C ALA A 107 -12.10 -14.28 20.37
N ARG A 108 -12.34 -15.50 19.94
CA ARG A 108 -12.72 -15.78 18.55
C ARG A 108 -14.08 -15.17 18.24
N GLY A 109 -14.19 -14.52 17.07
CA GLY A 109 -15.44 -14.04 16.49
C GLY A 109 -15.97 -14.97 15.39
N ALA A 110 -16.85 -14.41 14.54
CA ALA A 110 -17.43 -15.14 13.42
C ALA A 110 -16.39 -15.42 12.31
N ASP A 111 -16.65 -16.47 11.51
CA ASP A 111 -15.88 -16.66 10.29
C ASP A 111 -16.38 -15.73 9.18
N VAL A 112 -15.44 -15.16 8.42
CA VAL A 112 -15.71 -14.23 7.33
C VAL A 112 -15.03 -14.69 6.05
N MET A 113 -15.68 -14.41 4.91
CA MET A 113 -15.06 -14.60 3.61
C MET A 113 -14.10 -13.43 3.34
N LEU A 114 -12.85 -13.78 3.14
CA LEU A 114 -11.78 -12.87 2.80
C LEU A 114 -11.56 -12.93 1.29
N HIS A 115 -11.51 -11.78 0.62
CA HIS A 115 -11.17 -11.68 -0.79
C HIS A 115 -9.80 -11.01 -0.94
N GLY A 116 -8.89 -11.69 -1.60
CA GLY A 116 -7.55 -11.21 -1.92
C GLY A 116 -7.37 -11.03 -3.43
N VAL A 117 -6.13 -10.84 -3.82
CA VAL A 117 -5.74 -10.63 -5.24
C VAL A 117 -6.04 -11.84 -6.10
N GLY A 118 -5.67 -13.02 -5.62
CA GLY A 118 -5.71 -14.27 -6.37
C GLY A 118 -6.95 -15.10 -6.10
N GLY A 119 -7.80 -14.76 -5.11
CA GLY A 119 -8.95 -15.57 -4.77
C GLY A 119 -9.63 -15.18 -3.46
N SER A 120 -10.32 -16.12 -2.85
CA SER A 120 -10.99 -15.93 -1.58
C SER A 120 -10.81 -17.11 -0.66
N ALA A 121 -10.78 -16.86 0.66
CA ALA A 121 -10.74 -17.89 1.69
C ALA A 121 -11.60 -17.52 2.89
N LEU A 122 -12.12 -18.55 3.55
CA LEU A 122 -12.79 -18.37 4.84
C LEU A 122 -11.72 -18.25 5.94
N THR A 123 -11.82 -17.20 6.75
CA THR A 123 -10.94 -17.01 7.91
C THR A 123 -11.73 -16.69 9.15
N SER A 124 -11.21 -17.03 10.32
CA SER A 124 -11.80 -16.62 11.59
C SER A 124 -11.52 -15.16 11.87
N THR A 125 -12.34 -14.54 12.73
CA THR A 125 -12.06 -13.23 13.28
C THR A 125 -11.66 -13.32 14.76
N ALA A 126 -10.98 -12.25 15.23
CA ALA A 126 -10.74 -12.01 16.66
C ALA A 126 -11.55 -10.79 17.09
N LYS A 127 -12.16 -10.86 18.29
CA LYS A 127 -12.89 -9.75 18.89
C LYS A 127 -11.91 -8.81 19.56
N VAL A 128 -11.86 -7.58 19.08
CA VAL A 128 -10.96 -6.53 19.56
C VAL A 128 -11.80 -5.42 20.18
N PRO A 129 -11.85 -5.32 21.52
CA PRO A 129 -12.60 -4.26 22.20
C PRO A 129 -12.12 -2.86 21.83
N LEU A 130 -10.82 -2.65 21.75
CA LEU A 130 -10.24 -1.35 21.39
C LEU A 130 -8.94 -1.51 20.62
N MET A 131 -8.87 -0.88 19.45
CA MET A 131 -7.65 -0.72 18.65
C MET A 131 -7.39 0.77 18.46
N VAL A 132 -6.15 1.23 18.65
CA VAL A 132 -5.76 2.64 18.58
C VAL A 132 -4.52 2.78 17.71
N ALA A 133 -4.57 3.71 16.75
CA ALA A 133 -3.43 4.12 15.94
C ALA A 133 -3.43 5.66 15.84
N GLY A 134 -2.52 6.32 16.55
CA GLY A 134 -2.52 7.77 16.68
C GLY A 134 -3.82 8.30 17.31
N ASP A 135 -4.53 9.16 16.59
CA ASP A 135 -5.84 9.70 17.01
C ASP A 135 -7.05 8.90 16.46
N SER A 136 -6.78 7.83 15.72
CA SER A 136 -7.80 6.93 15.20
C SER A 136 -8.05 5.78 16.17
N GLN A 137 -9.31 5.39 16.34
CA GLN A 137 -9.66 4.26 17.18
C GLN A 137 -10.82 3.48 16.57
N LEU A 138 -10.75 2.17 16.76
CA LEU A 138 -11.78 1.21 16.37
C LEU A 138 -12.22 0.46 17.63
N LYS A 139 -13.52 0.45 17.89
CA LYS A 139 -14.13 -0.17 19.09
C LYS A 139 -14.98 -1.36 18.70
N ASP A 140 -14.98 -2.38 19.55
CA ASP A 140 -15.82 -3.58 19.43
C ASP A 140 -15.74 -4.19 18.02
N ALA A 141 -14.54 -4.27 17.47
CA ALA A 141 -14.28 -4.75 16.12
C ALA A 141 -14.07 -6.27 16.10
N GLU A 142 -14.46 -6.90 14.99
CA GLU A 142 -14.06 -8.26 14.66
C GLU A 142 -13.06 -8.20 13.51
N LEU A 143 -11.78 -8.46 13.79
CA LEU A 143 -10.69 -8.40 12.82
C LEU A 143 -10.40 -9.78 12.25
N PRO A 144 -10.29 -9.95 10.92
CA PRO A 144 -9.79 -11.17 10.32
C PRO A 144 -8.42 -11.55 10.90
N VAL A 145 -8.24 -12.86 11.18
CA VAL A 145 -6.99 -13.39 11.73
C VAL A 145 -6.22 -14.07 10.60
N LEU A 146 -5.01 -13.62 10.35
CA LEU A 146 -4.20 -14.01 9.21
C LEU A 146 -2.88 -14.65 9.63
N PRO A 147 -2.37 -15.61 8.87
CA PRO A 147 -1.04 -16.17 9.08
C PRO A 147 0.05 -15.08 8.97
N PRO A 148 1.06 -15.08 9.85
CA PRO A 148 2.11 -14.06 9.87
C PRO A 148 2.93 -14.03 8.57
N GLU A 149 3.07 -15.16 7.88
CA GLU A 149 3.80 -15.25 6.61
C GLU A 149 3.15 -14.41 5.49
N ARG A 150 1.85 -14.10 5.64
CA ARG A 150 1.10 -13.31 4.67
C ARG A 150 1.13 -11.82 4.98
N LEU A 151 1.25 -11.49 6.25
CA LEU A 151 1.30 -10.09 6.71
C LEU A 151 2.72 -9.55 6.71
N GLY A 152 3.70 -10.35 7.15
CA GLY A 152 5.09 -9.93 7.37
C GLY A 152 5.27 -9.06 8.62
N VAL A 153 4.18 -8.73 9.29
CA VAL A 153 4.08 -7.84 10.47
C VAL A 153 2.96 -8.32 11.40
N ASP A 154 2.71 -7.61 12.49
CA ASP A 154 1.67 -7.96 13.48
C ASP A 154 0.24 -7.84 12.96
N GLY A 155 0.02 -6.99 11.94
CA GLY A 155 -1.28 -6.80 11.35
C GLY A 155 -1.28 -5.81 10.18
N LEU A 156 -2.46 -5.54 9.64
CA LEU A 156 -2.67 -4.48 8.68
C LEU A 156 -3.79 -3.54 9.15
N LEU A 157 -3.64 -2.27 8.84
CA LEU A 157 -4.55 -1.19 9.16
C LEU A 157 -5.28 -0.78 7.89
N GLY A 158 -6.57 -1.11 7.83
CA GLY A 158 -7.42 -0.90 6.66
C GLY A 158 -8.14 0.43 6.66
N VAL A 159 -8.99 0.62 5.67
CA VAL A 159 -9.78 1.86 5.47
C VAL A 159 -10.76 2.10 6.62
N ASP A 160 -11.20 1.06 7.34
CA ASP A 160 -12.02 1.18 8.55
C ASP A 160 -11.39 2.08 9.63
N MET A 161 -10.07 2.19 9.66
CA MET A 161 -9.32 3.11 10.52
C MET A 161 -8.97 4.44 9.82
N LEU A 162 -9.09 4.50 8.50
CA LEU A 162 -8.66 5.62 7.67
C LEU A 162 -9.83 6.47 7.14
N ASP A 163 -11.07 6.07 7.40
CA ASP A 163 -12.26 6.82 6.94
C ASP A 163 -12.20 8.28 7.40
N ARG A 164 -12.52 9.21 6.48
CA ARG A 164 -12.46 10.67 6.68
C ARG A 164 -11.10 11.21 7.14
N ARG A 165 -10.03 10.42 6.93
CA ARG A 165 -8.65 10.81 7.23
C ARG A 165 -7.93 11.23 5.97
N ASN A 166 -6.89 12.02 6.17
CA ASN A 166 -5.88 12.31 5.18
C ASN A 166 -4.61 11.56 5.58
N VAL A 167 -4.27 10.53 4.81
CA VAL A 167 -3.07 9.71 5.01
C VAL A 167 -1.95 10.29 4.17
N ILE A 168 -0.86 10.64 4.80
CA ILE A 168 0.28 11.27 4.16
C ILE A 168 1.49 10.35 4.28
N MET A 169 1.94 9.83 3.17
CA MET A 169 3.13 9.01 3.06
C MET A 169 4.29 9.87 2.58
N ASP A 170 5.23 10.22 3.46
CA ASP A 170 6.48 10.92 3.12
C ASP A 170 7.60 9.88 2.95
N PHE A 171 7.77 9.42 1.72
CA PHE A 171 8.79 8.41 1.38
C PHE A 171 10.22 8.92 1.56
N ARG A 172 10.43 10.24 1.46
CA ARG A 172 11.74 10.84 1.66
C ARG A 172 12.18 10.81 3.12
N ARG A 173 11.22 11.05 4.04
CA ARG A 173 11.45 11.04 5.48
C ARG A 173 11.13 9.71 6.13
N GLN A 174 10.64 8.75 5.33
CA GLN A 174 10.13 7.48 5.83
C GLN A 174 9.13 7.69 6.96
N ARG A 175 8.16 8.56 6.74
CA ARG A 175 7.20 8.98 7.75
C ARG A 175 5.78 8.92 7.21
N LEU A 176 4.88 8.39 8.03
CA LEU A 176 3.45 8.41 7.78
C LEU A 176 2.78 9.37 8.76
N GLU A 177 1.85 10.15 8.25
CA GLU A 177 1.02 11.06 9.03
C GLU A 177 -0.44 10.73 8.72
N VAL A 178 -1.23 10.49 9.75
CA VAL A 178 -2.68 10.36 9.64
C VAL A 178 -3.31 11.52 10.38
N ARG A 179 -4.11 12.32 9.67
CA ARG A 179 -4.81 13.46 10.26
C ARG A 179 -6.25 13.51 9.78
N ARG A 180 -7.08 14.30 10.44
CA ARG A 180 -8.43 14.56 9.95
C ARG A 180 -8.35 15.25 8.59
N SER A 181 -9.20 14.82 7.65
CA SER A 181 -9.38 15.55 6.41
C SER A 181 -9.88 16.96 6.71
N THR A 182 -9.24 17.95 6.12
CA THR A 182 -9.65 19.36 6.24
C THR A 182 -9.98 19.92 4.86
N PRO A 183 -10.94 20.85 4.75
CA PRO A 183 -11.16 21.55 3.50
C PRO A 183 -9.85 22.17 3.01
N LEU A 184 -9.65 22.15 1.69
CA LEU A 184 -8.43 22.51 0.99
C LEU A 184 -7.64 23.67 1.61
N THR A 185 -6.46 23.35 2.13
CA THR A 185 -5.41 24.35 2.31
C THR A 185 -4.74 24.62 0.96
N ALA A 186 -4.49 25.89 0.68
CA ALA A 186 -3.88 26.37 -0.55
C ALA A 186 -2.58 25.61 -0.88
N ALA A 187 -2.34 25.40 -2.18
CA ALA A 187 -1.09 24.80 -2.67
C ALA A 187 0.10 25.64 -2.17
N PHE A 188 1.13 24.97 -1.64
CA PHE A 188 2.35 25.66 -1.23
C PHE A 188 3.09 26.18 -2.46
N PRO A 189 3.41 27.49 -2.55
CA PRO A 189 4.15 28.03 -3.68
C PRO A 189 5.53 27.37 -3.79
N GLY A 190 5.91 26.99 -5.02
CA GLY A 190 7.25 26.50 -5.34
C GLY A 190 7.46 24.98 -5.20
N VAL A 191 6.45 24.18 -4.89
CA VAL A 191 6.50 22.72 -4.87
C VAL A 191 5.73 22.18 -6.09
N ARG A 192 6.36 21.27 -6.85
CA ARG A 192 5.66 20.53 -7.90
C ARG A 192 4.73 19.51 -7.25
N GLU A 193 3.48 19.90 -7.09
CA GLU A 193 2.41 19.06 -6.57
C GLU A 193 1.34 18.88 -7.63
N VAL A 194 0.91 17.65 -7.83
CA VAL A 194 -0.24 17.34 -8.69
C VAL A 194 -1.33 16.77 -7.80
N SER A 195 -2.48 17.43 -7.79
CA SER A 195 -3.69 16.96 -7.12
C SER A 195 -4.61 16.34 -8.15
N VAL A 196 -5.06 15.12 -7.88
CA VAL A 196 -5.96 14.35 -8.73
C VAL A 196 -7.24 14.10 -7.95
N VAL A 197 -8.38 14.35 -8.59
CA VAL A 197 -9.69 13.98 -8.03
C VAL A 197 -9.80 12.45 -8.07
N ALA A 198 -10.20 11.88 -6.96
CA ALA A 198 -10.51 10.48 -6.83
C ALA A 198 -11.97 10.32 -6.44
N ASP A 199 -12.58 9.21 -6.78
CA ASP A 199 -13.91 8.84 -6.30
C ASP A 199 -13.75 7.74 -5.25
N ALA A 200 -14.55 7.79 -4.21
CA ALA A 200 -14.67 6.68 -3.27
C ALA A 200 -15.40 5.53 -3.95
N ARG A 201 -14.67 4.56 -4.48
CA ARG A 201 -15.22 3.36 -5.13
C ARG A 201 -14.79 2.13 -4.37
N PHE A 202 -15.75 1.29 -4.01
CA PHE A 202 -15.48 0.06 -3.25
C PHE A 202 -14.72 0.34 -1.95
N GLY A 203 -15.00 1.48 -1.29
CA GLY A 203 -14.28 1.91 -0.07
C GLY A 203 -12.87 2.49 -0.31
N ARG A 204 -12.40 2.60 -1.58
CA ARG A 204 -11.05 3.00 -1.95
C ARG A 204 -11.04 4.26 -2.80
N LEU A 205 -9.89 4.94 -2.81
CA LEU A 205 -9.68 6.07 -3.70
C LEU A 205 -9.35 5.57 -5.12
N ALA A 206 -10.28 5.80 -6.05
CA ALA A 206 -10.15 5.46 -7.46
C ALA A 206 -10.00 6.71 -8.32
N ILE A 207 -8.95 6.76 -9.12
CA ILE A 207 -8.66 7.85 -10.06
C ILE A 207 -9.29 7.47 -11.42
N ALA A 208 -10.39 8.14 -11.78
CA ALA A 208 -11.15 7.83 -12.99
C ALA A 208 -10.49 8.32 -14.30
N ASP A 209 -9.64 9.35 -14.22
CA ASP A 209 -8.93 9.93 -15.39
C ASP A 209 -7.51 9.41 -15.57
N ALA A 210 -7.21 8.23 -15.01
CA ALA A 210 -5.94 7.58 -15.25
C ALA A 210 -5.85 7.04 -16.69
N ARG A 211 -4.61 7.05 -17.23
CA ARG A 211 -4.31 6.43 -18.51
C ARG A 211 -3.05 5.57 -18.40
N VAL A 212 -3.08 4.41 -19.02
CA VAL A 212 -1.91 3.54 -19.18
C VAL A 212 -1.63 3.37 -20.66
N SER A 213 -0.44 3.75 -21.12
CA SER A 213 -0.06 3.75 -22.55
C SER A 213 -1.09 4.42 -23.46
N GLY A 214 -1.74 5.50 -22.98
CA GLY A 214 -2.78 6.25 -23.67
C GLY A 214 -4.21 5.71 -23.52
N VAL A 215 -4.39 4.51 -22.98
CA VAL A 215 -5.71 3.90 -22.73
C VAL A 215 -6.25 4.38 -21.38
N ARG A 216 -7.47 4.90 -21.37
CA ARG A 216 -8.17 5.30 -20.15
C ARG A 216 -8.50 4.08 -19.29
N CYS A 217 -8.23 4.17 -18.00
CA CYS A 217 -8.47 3.11 -17.04
C CYS A 217 -8.86 3.67 -15.66
N LEU A 218 -9.38 2.81 -14.79
CA LEU A 218 -9.52 3.11 -13.37
C LEU A 218 -8.19 2.78 -12.68
N ALA A 219 -7.63 3.72 -11.92
CA ALA A 219 -6.46 3.47 -11.10
C ALA A 219 -6.84 3.53 -9.62
N PHE A 220 -6.53 2.47 -8.88
CA PHE A 220 -6.70 2.38 -7.44
C PHE A 220 -5.35 2.53 -6.77
N VAL A 221 -5.29 3.27 -5.68
CA VAL A 221 -4.08 3.42 -4.87
C VAL A 221 -4.10 2.38 -3.76
N ASP A 222 -3.07 1.56 -3.70
CA ASP A 222 -2.95 0.44 -2.78
C ASP A 222 -1.58 0.44 -2.11
N SER A 223 -1.52 0.99 -0.89
CA SER A 223 -0.29 1.02 -0.09
C SER A 223 0.05 -0.31 0.58
N GLY A 224 -0.85 -1.28 0.54
CA GLY A 224 -0.62 -2.65 1.00
C GLY A 224 0.08 -3.53 -0.03
N SER A 225 0.08 -3.10 -1.31
CA SER A 225 0.72 -3.85 -2.39
C SER A 225 2.15 -3.37 -2.66
N GLY A 226 3.11 -4.29 -2.68
CA GLY A 226 4.51 -4.01 -3.05
C GLY A 226 4.70 -3.73 -4.54
N ALA A 227 3.81 -4.21 -5.41
CA ALA A 227 3.90 -4.02 -6.86
C ALA A 227 2.60 -3.53 -7.48
N SER A 228 2.73 -2.76 -8.54
CA SER A 228 1.59 -2.29 -9.32
C SER A 228 1.12 -3.35 -10.32
N MET A 229 -0.20 -3.48 -10.46
CA MET A 229 -0.80 -4.56 -11.26
C MET A 229 -1.91 -4.06 -12.16
N GLY A 230 -1.95 -4.60 -13.38
CA GLY A 230 -3.01 -4.35 -14.34
C GLY A 230 -3.84 -5.59 -14.63
N ASN A 231 -5.14 -5.39 -14.89
CA ASN A 231 -6.02 -6.49 -15.28
C ASN A 231 -5.87 -6.86 -16.76
N MET A 232 -6.45 -8.00 -17.15
CA MET A 232 -6.40 -8.47 -18.53
C MET A 232 -7.14 -7.55 -19.51
N ALA A 233 -8.19 -6.84 -19.07
CA ALA A 233 -8.87 -5.85 -19.90
C ALA A 233 -7.92 -4.70 -20.27
N LEU A 234 -7.09 -4.23 -19.33
CA LEU A 234 -6.06 -3.23 -19.60
C LEU A 234 -5.00 -3.78 -20.56
N ALA A 235 -4.48 -4.98 -20.30
CA ALA A 235 -3.47 -5.61 -21.16
C ALA A 235 -3.96 -5.71 -22.60
N ASN A 236 -5.20 -6.16 -22.80
CA ASN A 236 -5.82 -6.27 -24.12
C ASN A 236 -5.99 -4.90 -24.79
N ALA A 237 -6.46 -3.89 -24.03
CA ALA A 237 -6.71 -2.55 -24.57
C ALA A 237 -5.42 -1.84 -25.04
N ILE A 238 -4.30 -2.04 -24.32
CA ILE A 238 -2.98 -1.51 -24.72
C ILE A 238 -2.24 -2.46 -25.69
N LYS A 239 -2.91 -3.50 -26.17
CA LYS A 239 -2.39 -4.48 -27.14
C LYS A 239 -1.15 -5.24 -26.65
N LEU A 240 -1.03 -5.43 -25.36
CA LEU A 240 -0.01 -6.32 -24.79
C LEU A 240 -0.41 -7.78 -25.00
N ARG A 241 0.51 -8.56 -25.51
CA ARG A 241 0.34 -10.02 -25.59
C ARG A 241 0.77 -10.62 -24.27
N VAL A 242 -0.18 -10.84 -23.39
CA VAL A 242 0.03 -11.57 -22.12
C VAL A 242 -0.24 -13.05 -22.37
N ARG A 243 0.66 -13.92 -21.98
CA ARG A 243 0.52 -15.37 -22.17
C ARG A 243 -0.19 -15.99 -20.96
N ARG A 244 -1.05 -17.00 -21.20
CA ARG A 244 -1.64 -17.80 -20.10
C ARG A 244 -0.59 -18.51 -19.25
N LYS A 245 0.54 -18.91 -19.88
CA LYS A 245 1.76 -19.37 -19.19
C LYS A 245 2.81 -18.31 -19.48
N PRO A 246 3.14 -17.43 -18.55
CA PRO A 246 4.18 -16.43 -18.71
C PRO A 246 5.51 -17.06 -19.08
N ASP A 247 6.34 -16.31 -19.80
CA ASP A 247 7.75 -16.68 -19.93
C ASP A 247 8.35 -16.78 -18.54
N PRO A 248 9.06 -17.87 -18.19
CA PRO A 248 9.64 -18.04 -16.85
C PRO A 248 10.48 -16.84 -16.39
N SER A 249 11.12 -16.12 -17.32
CA SER A 249 11.91 -14.91 -17.02
C SER A 249 11.05 -13.68 -16.70
N MET A 250 9.76 -13.69 -17.04
CA MET A 250 8.81 -12.60 -16.80
C MET A 250 7.67 -13.02 -15.86
N ALA A 251 7.66 -14.28 -15.43
CA ALA A 251 6.64 -14.77 -14.53
C ALA A 251 6.82 -14.19 -13.12
N VAL A 252 5.74 -13.68 -12.55
CA VAL A 252 5.69 -13.20 -11.17
C VAL A 252 4.62 -13.99 -10.44
N ARG A 253 4.99 -14.62 -9.34
CA ARG A 253 4.04 -15.26 -8.43
C ARG A 253 3.48 -14.20 -7.49
N LEU A 254 2.17 -14.04 -7.52
CA LEU A 254 1.42 -13.16 -6.66
C LEU A 254 0.75 -14.01 -5.57
N ILE A 255 0.99 -13.66 -4.32
CA ILE A 255 0.40 -14.35 -3.18
C ILE A 255 -0.54 -13.36 -2.49
N GLY A 256 -1.82 -13.68 -2.45
CA GLY A 256 -2.83 -12.89 -1.77
C GLY A 256 -2.85 -13.13 -0.26
N VAL A 257 -3.43 -12.20 0.48
CA VAL A 257 -3.59 -12.30 1.95
C VAL A 257 -4.48 -13.47 2.36
N ALA A 258 -5.39 -13.94 1.49
CA ALA A 258 -6.19 -15.14 1.71
C ALA A 258 -5.39 -16.44 1.42
N GLY A 259 -4.15 -16.34 0.89
CA GLY A 259 -3.20 -17.43 0.67
C GLY A 259 -3.29 -18.09 -0.69
N GLU A 260 -4.10 -17.53 -1.56
CA GLU A 260 -4.16 -17.95 -2.94
C GLU A 260 -2.96 -17.43 -3.72
N GLU A 261 -2.51 -18.26 -4.64
CA GLU A 261 -1.43 -17.91 -5.57
C GLU A 261 -2.00 -17.70 -6.97
N THR A 262 -1.56 -16.63 -7.61
CA THR A 262 -1.84 -16.40 -9.02
C THR A 262 -0.56 -16.04 -9.75
N LEU A 263 -0.48 -16.37 -11.04
CA LEU A 263 0.67 -16.02 -11.87
C LEU A 263 0.33 -14.78 -12.68
N GLY A 264 1.21 -13.78 -12.56
CA GLY A 264 1.22 -12.62 -13.41
C GLY A 264 2.42 -12.60 -14.35
N GLU A 265 2.38 -11.72 -15.32
CA GLU A 265 3.47 -11.49 -16.25
C GLU A 265 3.95 -10.05 -16.12
N LEU A 266 5.23 -9.85 -15.77
CA LEU A 266 5.84 -8.53 -15.68
C LEU A 266 5.94 -7.93 -17.09
N ARG A 267 5.43 -6.72 -17.24
CA ARG A 267 5.47 -5.95 -18.49
C ARG A 267 5.85 -4.51 -18.22
N ILE A 268 6.63 -3.92 -19.11
CA ILE A 268 6.92 -2.49 -19.06
C ILE A 268 5.89 -1.76 -19.92
N VAL A 269 5.08 -0.91 -19.30
CA VAL A 269 4.15 -0.03 -20.00
C VAL A 269 4.81 1.29 -20.37
N ARG A 270 4.43 1.85 -21.51
CA ARG A 270 5.04 3.08 -22.04
C ARG A 270 4.86 4.27 -21.09
N SER A 271 3.67 4.43 -20.54
CA SER A 271 3.37 5.52 -19.61
C SER A 271 2.21 5.18 -18.69
N ILE A 272 2.23 5.77 -17.49
CA ILE A 272 1.06 5.93 -16.62
C ILE A 272 0.85 7.43 -16.46
N GLU A 273 -0.38 7.88 -16.68
CA GLU A 273 -0.80 9.27 -16.56
C GLU A 273 -1.89 9.37 -15.50
N LEU A 274 -1.72 10.29 -14.54
CA LEU A 274 -2.65 10.58 -13.45
C LEU A 274 -2.87 12.10 -13.43
N GLY A 275 -3.96 12.57 -14.05
CA GLY A 275 -4.15 14.00 -14.30
C GLY A 275 -3.01 14.60 -15.12
N ALA A 276 -2.33 15.64 -14.59
CA ALA A 276 -1.19 16.28 -15.23
C ALA A 276 0.15 15.52 -15.04
N LEU A 277 0.14 14.47 -14.25
CA LEU A 277 1.33 13.67 -13.98
C LEU A 277 1.51 12.60 -15.06
N ARG A 278 2.74 12.47 -15.57
CA ARG A 278 3.11 11.39 -16.49
C ARG A 278 4.40 10.72 -16.02
N MET A 279 4.33 9.41 -15.90
CA MET A 279 5.46 8.52 -15.63
C MET A 279 5.71 7.66 -16.87
N SER A 280 6.96 7.31 -17.17
CA SER A 280 7.31 6.54 -18.36
C SER A 280 8.07 5.28 -17.99
N ASN A 281 7.94 4.23 -18.84
CA ASN A 281 8.62 2.95 -18.68
C ASN A 281 8.37 2.28 -17.32
N ILE A 282 7.09 2.20 -16.94
CA ILE A 282 6.70 1.65 -15.64
C ILE A 282 6.48 0.14 -15.76
N PRO A 283 7.13 -0.67 -14.91
CA PRO A 283 6.82 -2.08 -14.80
C PRO A 283 5.43 -2.28 -14.18
N LEU A 284 4.63 -3.13 -14.78
CA LEU A 284 3.33 -3.58 -14.26
C LEU A 284 3.26 -5.10 -14.36
N VAL A 285 2.72 -5.72 -13.33
CA VAL A 285 2.36 -7.14 -13.39
C VAL A 285 0.96 -7.26 -13.98
N MET A 286 0.85 -7.89 -15.14
CA MET A 286 -0.45 -8.17 -15.77
C MET A 286 -0.94 -9.53 -15.33
N ALA A 287 -2.11 -9.59 -14.71
CA ALA A 287 -2.68 -10.82 -14.20
C ALA A 287 -4.21 -10.81 -14.23
N ASP A 288 -4.77 -12.01 -14.19
CA ASP A 288 -6.19 -12.22 -13.93
C ASP A 288 -6.40 -12.23 -12.43
N LEU A 289 -6.80 -11.09 -11.88
CA LEU A 289 -6.85 -10.85 -10.45
C LEU A 289 -8.29 -10.97 -9.94
N HIS A 290 -8.51 -11.87 -9.00
CA HIS A 290 -9.82 -12.10 -8.38
C HIS A 290 -10.46 -10.82 -7.83
N ILE A 291 -9.65 -9.89 -7.30
CA ILE A 291 -10.19 -8.64 -6.76
C ILE A 291 -10.89 -7.78 -7.83
N PHE A 292 -10.46 -7.86 -9.10
CA PHE A 292 -11.14 -7.17 -10.19
C PHE A 292 -12.46 -7.85 -10.57
N ASP A 293 -12.60 -9.18 -10.35
CA ASP A 293 -13.88 -9.88 -10.46
C ASP A 293 -14.86 -9.37 -9.41
N VAL A 294 -14.41 -9.31 -8.16
CA VAL A 294 -15.21 -8.82 -7.02
C VAL A 294 -15.74 -7.40 -7.28
N TRP A 295 -14.92 -6.55 -7.93
CA TRP A 295 -15.31 -5.17 -8.27
C TRP A 295 -16.02 -5.05 -9.62
N ASN A 296 -16.29 -6.17 -10.30
CA ASN A 296 -16.93 -6.19 -11.62
C ASN A 296 -16.16 -5.36 -12.67
N LEU A 297 -14.83 -5.48 -12.66
CA LEU A 297 -13.90 -4.74 -13.54
C LEU A 297 -13.22 -5.60 -14.60
N ASN A 298 -13.61 -6.87 -14.81
CA ASN A 298 -12.98 -7.78 -15.76
C ASN A 298 -13.03 -7.32 -17.22
N SER A 299 -14.07 -6.58 -17.57
CA SER A 299 -14.25 -6.02 -18.91
C SER A 299 -13.78 -4.57 -19.05
N ARG A 300 -13.32 -3.96 -17.97
CA ARG A 300 -12.91 -2.55 -17.94
C ARG A 300 -11.44 -2.42 -17.58
N PRO A 301 -10.64 -1.65 -18.37
CA PRO A 301 -9.24 -1.41 -18.02
C PRO A 301 -9.10 -0.85 -16.61
N ALA A 302 -8.29 -1.53 -15.77
CA ALA A 302 -8.03 -1.14 -14.39
C ALA A 302 -6.59 -1.45 -14.00
N VAL A 303 -6.05 -0.66 -13.06
CA VAL A 303 -4.70 -0.80 -12.51
C VAL A 303 -4.73 -0.55 -11.00
N LEU A 304 -4.00 -1.35 -10.24
CA LEU A 304 -3.63 -1.09 -8.85
C LEU A 304 -2.24 -0.45 -8.85
N LEU A 305 -2.09 0.68 -8.18
CA LEU A 305 -0.84 1.39 -8.01
C LEU A 305 -0.28 1.04 -6.63
N GLY A 306 0.75 0.21 -6.62
CA GLY A 306 1.43 -0.25 -5.41
C GLY A 306 2.54 0.68 -4.95
N VAL A 307 3.23 0.26 -3.89
CA VAL A 307 4.33 1.03 -3.28
C VAL A 307 5.47 1.29 -4.26
N ASP A 308 5.71 0.38 -5.21
CA ASP A 308 6.70 0.54 -6.28
C ASP A 308 6.49 1.82 -7.10
N VAL A 309 5.25 2.19 -7.38
CA VAL A 309 4.89 3.44 -8.06
C VAL A 309 4.76 4.59 -7.05
N LEU A 310 4.17 4.37 -5.89
CA LEU A 310 3.96 5.43 -4.90
C LEU A 310 5.29 6.02 -4.40
N ARG A 311 6.31 5.21 -4.19
CA ARG A 311 7.66 5.66 -3.77
C ARG A 311 8.45 6.42 -4.84
N MET A 312 7.96 6.47 -6.08
CA MET A 312 8.53 7.36 -7.11
C MET A 312 8.29 8.85 -6.78
N PHE A 313 7.48 9.13 -5.77
CA PHE A 313 7.19 10.48 -5.28
C PHE A 313 7.88 10.71 -3.93
N ALA A 314 8.22 11.96 -3.66
CA ALA A 314 8.74 12.32 -2.34
C ALA A 314 7.64 12.19 -1.27
N ARG A 315 6.38 12.46 -1.65
CA ARG A 315 5.23 12.39 -0.77
C ARG A 315 3.96 12.10 -1.56
N VAL A 316 3.12 11.24 -1.01
CA VAL A 316 1.77 10.95 -1.50
C VAL A 316 0.77 11.24 -0.38
N GLU A 317 -0.29 11.96 -0.69
CA GLU A 317 -1.39 12.22 0.24
C GLU A 317 -2.66 11.55 -0.30
N LEU A 318 -3.30 10.76 0.55
CA LEU A 318 -4.55 10.09 0.28
C LEU A 318 -5.61 10.68 1.21
N ASP A 319 -6.44 11.55 0.67
CA ASP A 319 -7.47 12.24 1.44
C ASP A 319 -8.83 11.58 1.22
N PHE A 320 -9.20 10.70 2.15
CA PHE A 320 -10.46 9.95 2.12
C PHE A 320 -11.68 10.82 2.45
N GLY A 321 -11.48 11.98 3.08
CA GLY A 321 -12.58 12.90 3.38
C GLY A 321 -12.84 13.92 2.27
N ALA A 322 -11.83 14.18 1.43
CA ALA A 322 -11.91 15.12 0.31
C ALA A 322 -11.89 14.45 -1.07
N ASP A 323 -11.90 13.12 -1.11
CA ASP A 323 -11.82 12.30 -2.33
C ASP A 323 -10.69 12.76 -3.26
N ARG A 324 -9.47 12.79 -2.73
CA ARG A 324 -8.29 13.31 -3.45
C ARG A 324 -7.04 12.52 -3.19
N VAL A 325 -6.23 12.44 -4.25
CA VAL A 325 -4.85 11.97 -4.17
C VAL A 325 -3.92 13.11 -4.61
N LYS A 326 -2.91 13.40 -3.80
CA LYS A 326 -1.88 14.38 -4.15
C LYS A 326 -0.53 13.72 -4.24
N PHE A 327 0.16 14.01 -5.31
CA PHE A 327 1.52 13.53 -5.59
C PHE A 327 2.49 14.71 -5.57
N ARG A 328 3.54 14.62 -4.75
CA ARG A 328 4.55 15.67 -4.64
C ARG A 328 5.91 15.16 -5.10
N LEU A 329 6.50 15.87 -6.06
CA LEU A 329 7.89 15.67 -6.47
C LEU A 329 8.77 16.61 -5.63
N GLY A 330 9.72 16.05 -4.88
CA GLY A 330 10.69 16.86 -4.12
C GLY A 330 11.70 17.56 -5.03
N LYS A 331 12.20 18.75 -4.64
CA LYS A 331 13.41 19.32 -5.26
C LYS A 331 14.57 18.34 -5.06
N GLY A 332 15.24 17.94 -6.16
CA GLY A 332 16.34 16.97 -6.11
C GLY A 332 15.94 15.54 -5.76
N TRP A 333 14.65 15.24 -5.68
CA TRP A 333 14.18 13.88 -5.56
C TRP A 333 14.34 13.18 -6.90
N SER A 334 15.18 12.14 -6.91
CA SER A 334 15.21 11.15 -7.98
C SER A 334 14.55 9.91 -7.43
N PRO A 335 13.53 9.36 -8.10
CA PRO A 335 12.96 8.08 -7.69
C PRO A 335 14.08 7.03 -7.65
N PRO A 336 14.01 6.07 -6.72
CA PRO A 336 14.94 4.95 -6.77
C PRO A 336 14.80 4.30 -8.15
N VAL A 337 15.92 4.21 -8.86
CA VAL A 337 15.98 3.51 -10.14
C VAL A 337 15.69 2.05 -9.82
N LEU A 338 14.60 1.51 -10.34
CA LEU A 338 14.37 0.08 -10.31
C LEU A 338 15.57 -0.54 -11.07
N GLN A 339 16.50 -1.12 -10.32
CA GLN A 339 17.56 -1.92 -10.91
C GLN A 339 16.87 -3.15 -11.50
N ALA A 340 16.92 -3.22 -12.84
CA ALA A 340 16.39 -4.33 -13.62
C ALA A 340 17.23 -5.59 -13.39
#